data_2b2071c6c272ad63cdcbfb34861e032d
#
_entry.id   2b2071c6c272ad63cdcbfb34861e032d
#
_cell.length_a   1.000
_cell.length_b   1.000
_cell.length_c   1.000
_cell.angle_alpha   90.00
_cell.angle_beta   90.00
_cell.angle_gamma   90.00
#
_symmetry.space_group_name_H-M   'P 1'
#
loop_
_entity.id
_entity.type
_entity.pdbx_description
1 polymer ?
#
loop_
_entity_poly.entity_id
_entity_poly.type
_entity_poly.pdbx_seq_one_letter_code
_entity_poly.pdbx_strand_id
1 'polypeptide(L)'
;MMPYYIRTRTRDEAFEHIDVLISRLKELVAEEQEEANFVVVEKVDGGYMEVALGLGNLSIINYTPEDEDEPSIVTCNATIDRAKSDEIKIKDLSEEDYQAFSSNTIPMEQALQVVRRYLEGESFTDLCDWYMA
;
A
#
# COMPACT_ATOMS: atom_id res chain seq x y z
N MET A 1 -22.06 -8.00 -7.35
CA MET A 1 -20.75 -8.57 -7.05
C MET A 1 -19.84 -7.50 -6.47
N MET A 2 -19.11 -7.80 -5.43
CA MET A 2 -18.19 -6.88 -4.75
C MET A 2 -16.75 -7.30 -5.06
N PRO A 3 -16.15 -6.86 -6.17
CA PRO A 3 -14.84 -7.37 -6.59
C PRO A 3 -13.61 -6.71 -5.94
N TYR A 4 -13.84 -5.68 -5.12
CA TYR A 4 -12.76 -4.90 -4.51
C TYR A 4 -12.91 -4.86 -3.00
N TYR A 5 -11.79 -4.88 -2.27
CA TYR A 5 -11.80 -4.98 -0.82
C TYR A 5 -10.76 -4.07 -0.18
N ILE A 6 -11.10 -3.53 0.99
CA ILE A 6 -10.13 -2.95 1.93
C ILE A 6 -10.21 -3.80 3.19
N ARG A 7 -9.06 -4.26 3.68
CA ARG A 7 -8.95 -4.99 4.95
C ARG A 7 -8.14 -4.18 5.93
N THR A 8 -8.71 -4.01 7.11
CA THR A 8 -8.02 -3.39 8.24
C THR A 8 -7.96 -4.39 9.38
N ARG A 9 -7.26 -4.06 10.47
CA ARG A 9 -7.20 -4.95 11.64
C ARG A 9 -8.55 -5.23 12.27
N THR A 10 -9.52 -4.34 12.10
CA THR A 10 -10.82 -4.43 12.77
C THR A 10 -11.94 -4.92 11.87
N ARG A 11 -11.79 -4.81 10.55
CA ARG A 11 -12.87 -5.20 9.63
C ARG A 11 -12.42 -5.29 8.18
N ASP A 12 -13.21 -6.02 7.40
CA ASP A 12 -13.10 -6.07 5.95
C ASP A 12 -14.27 -5.30 5.34
N GLU A 13 -14.00 -4.52 4.32
CA GLU A 13 -15.03 -3.77 3.59
C GLU A 13 -14.98 -4.16 2.12
N ALA A 14 -16.13 -4.39 1.52
CA ALA A 14 -16.26 -4.78 0.12
C ALA A 14 -16.90 -3.66 -0.70
N PHE A 15 -16.49 -3.52 -1.94
CA PHE A 15 -16.90 -2.43 -2.83
C PHE A 15 -17.22 -2.96 -4.24
N GLU A 16 -18.24 -2.38 -4.86
CA GLU A 16 -18.58 -2.66 -6.26
C GLU A 16 -17.82 -1.75 -7.23
N HIS A 17 -17.45 -0.56 -6.77
CA HIS A 17 -16.85 0.49 -7.61
C HIS A 17 -15.51 0.98 -7.05
N ILE A 18 -14.55 1.13 -7.94
CA ILE A 18 -13.20 1.60 -7.59
C ILE A 18 -13.25 2.99 -6.94
N ASP A 19 -14.06 3.91 -7.48
CA ASP A 19 -14.16 5.27 -6.94
C ASP A 19 -14.63 5.28 -5.49
N VAL A 20 -15.55 4.38 -5.13
CA VAL A 20 -16.04 4.28 -3.75
C VAL A 20 -14.95 3.75 -2.84
N LEU A 21 -14.19 2.74 -3.29
CA LEU A 21 -13.05 2.23 -2.53
C LEU A 21 -11.99 3.31 -2.33
N ILE A 22 -11.63 4.04 -3.37
CA ILE A 22 -10.62 5.11 -3.29
C ILE A 22 -11.09 6.22 -2.33
N SER A 23 -12.37 6.59 -2.36
CA SER A 23 -12.92 7.58 -1.41
C SER A 23 -12.81 7.08 0.02
N ARG A 24 -13.10 5.80 0.27
CA ARG A 24 -12.96 5.20 1.59
C ARG A 24 -11.50 5.17 2.04
N LEU A 25 -10.58 4.83 1.13
CA LEU A 25 -9.15 4.84 1.44
C LEU A 25 -8.67 6.24 1.82
N LYS A 26 -9.14 7.27 1.13
CA LYS A 26 -8.83 8.67 1.47
C LYS A 26 -9.35 9.05 2.86
N GLU A 27 -10.53 8.57 3.25
CA GLU A 27 -11.04 8.76 4.61
C GLU A 27 -10.10 8.13 5.64
N LEU A 28 -9.64 6.90 5.39
CA LEU A 28 -8.69 6.21 6.28
C LEU A 28 -7.36 6.94 6.36
N VAL A 29 -6.88 7.47 5.25
CA VAL A 29 -5.65 8.28 5.20
C VAL A 29 -5.78 9.54 6.06
N ALA A 30 -6.97 10.16 6.09
CA ALA A 30 -7.23 11.37 6.84
C ALA A 30 -7.42 11.13 8.35
N GLU A 31 -7.66 9.88 8.77
CA GLU A 31 -7.80 9.54 10.18
C GLU A 31 -6.44 9.62 10.89
N GLU A 32 -6.45 10.10 12.13
CA GLU A 32 -5.26 10.09 12.97
C GLU A 32 -4.91 8.65 13.36
N GLN A 33 -3.66 8.27 13.15
CA GLN A 33 -3.16 6.94 13.48
C GLN A 33 -2.26 7.01 14.72
N GLU A 34 -2.48 6.12 15.70
CA GLU A 34 -1.61 6.04 16.88
C GLU A 34 -0.21 5.56 16.52
N GLU A 35 -0.12 4.70 15.52
CA GLU A 35 1.14 4.18 14.99
C GLU A 35 1.01 3.90 13.51
N ALA A 36 2.13 3.82 12.80
CA ALA A 36 2.13 3.44 11.40
C ALA A 36 1.62 2.01 11.24
N ASN A 37 0.70 1.82 10.31
CA ASN A 37 0.09 0.52 10.07
C ASN A 37 -0.27 0.34 8.60
N PHE A 38 -0.33 -0.92 8.17
CA PHE A 38 -0.79 -1.25 6.82
C PHE A 38 -2.29 -1.52 6.80
N VAL A 39 -2.93 -1.08 5.74
CA VAL A 39 -4.22 -1.62 5.30
C VAL A 39 -3.99 -2.38 4.01
N VAL A 40 -4.82 -3.39 3.75
CA VAL A 40 -4.69 -4.21 2.55
C VAL A 40 -5.79 -3.81 1.57
N VAL A 41 -5.38 -3.55 0.33
CA VAL A 41 -6.30 -3.32 -0.79
C VAL A 41 -6.14 -4.49 -1.73
N GLU A 42 -7.25 -5.15 -2.07
CA GLU A 42 -7.19 -6.27 -2.99
C GLU A 42 -8.38 -6.30 -3.94
N LYS A 43 -8.20 -6.98 -5.04
CA LYS A 43 -9.25 -7.32 -5.98
C LYS A 43 -9.24 -8.82 -6.21
N VAL A 44 -10.37 -9.33 -6.69
CA VAL A 44 -10.48 -10.73 -7.10
C VAL A 44 -9.45 -10.98 -8.18
N ASP A 45 -8.68 -11.86 -8.36
CA ASP A 45 -7.73 -12.14 -9.46
C ASP A 45 -6.56 -11.15 -9.61
N GLY A 46 -6.06 -10.59 -8.52
CA GLY A 46 -5.02 -9.57 -8.68
C GLY A 46 -3.92 -9.50 -7.62
N GLY A 47 -3.78 -10.50 -6.77
CA GLY A 47 -2.86 -10.37 -5.63
C GLY A 47 -3.39 -9.31 -4.66
N TYR A 48 -2.51 -8.63 -3.94
CA TYR A 48 -2.93 -7.57 -3.02
C TYR A 48 -1.84 -6.53 -2.80
N MET A 49 -2.27 -5.35 -2.35
CA MET A 49 -1.37 -4.27 -1.93
C MET A 49 -1.54 -4.00 -0.45
N GLU A 50 -0.42 -3.87 0.25
CA GLU A 50 -0.40 -3.30 1.60
C GLU A 50 -0.03 -1.83 1.46
N VAL A 51 -0.83 -0.94 2.03
CA VAL A 51 -0.67 0.52 1.94
C VAL A 51 -0.45 1.06 3.34
N ALA A 52 0.68 1.73 3.57
CA ALA A 52 1.01 2.27 4.89
C ALA A 52 0.24 3.54 5.20
N LEU A 53 -0.33 3.59 6.39
CA LEU A 53 -0.97 4.78 6.98
C LEU A 53 -0.15 5.22 8.20
N GLY A 54 -0.30 6.47 8.59
CA GLY A 54 0.36 6.99 9.79
C GLY A 54 1.77 7.52 9.57
N LEU A 55 2.15 7.76 8.32
CA LEU A 55 3.44 8.33 7.95
C LEU A 55 3.31 9.79 7.47
N GLY A 56 2.34 10.52 7.98
CA GLY A 56 2.04 11.87 7.53
C GLY A 56 1.50 11.85 6.09
N ASN A 57 2.08 12.66 5.21
CA ASN A 57 1.69 12.69 3.80
C ASN A 57 2.47 11.70 2.92
N LEU A 58 3.16 10.75 3.55
CA LEU A 58 3.93 9.70 2.87
C LEU A 58 3.25 8.34 3.03
N SER A 59 3.58 7.42 2.16
CA SER A 59 3.16 6.03 2.27
C SER A 59 4.26 5.09 1.78
N ILE A 60 4.03 3.82 1.98
CA ILE A 60 4.85 2.73 1.45
C ILE A 60 3.87 1.68 0.94
N ILE A 61 4.08 1.18 -0.26
CA ILE A 61 3.24 0.11 -0.80
C ILE A 61 4.07 -1.14 -0.99
N ASN A 62 3.58 -2.26 -0.45
CA ASN A 62 4.05 -3.60 -0.78
C ASN A 62 3.03 -4.23 -1.69
N TYR A 63 3.46 -4.72 -2.84
CA TYR A 63 2.60 -5.48 -3.74
C TYR A 63 3.00 -6.95 -3.74
N THR A 64 2.03 -7.81 -3.47
CA THR A 64 2.22 -9.26 -3.54
C THR A 64 1.38 -9.77 -4.72
N PRO A 65 2.04 -10.27 -5.79
CA PRO A 65 1.32 -10.83 -6.94
C PRO A 65 0.52 -12.07 -6.58
N GLU A 66 -0.50 -12.36 -7.37
CA GLU A 66 -1.26 -13.61 -7.24
C GLU A 66 -0.41 -14.82 -7.58
N ASP A 67 0.46 -14.69 -8.57
CA ASP A 67 1.39 -15.75 -8.98
C ASP A 67 2.55 -15.84 -7.99
N GLU A 68 2.65 -16.97 -7.30
CA GLU A 68 3.70 -17.22 -6.31
C GLU A 68 5.11 -17.23 -6.90
N ASP A 69 5.24 -17.44 -8.21
CA ASP A 69 6.53 -17.43 -8.90
C ASP A 69 7.02 -15.99 -9.18
N GLU A 70 6.14 -14.99 -9.06
CA GLU A 70 6.53 -13.59 -9.21
C GLU A 70 6.95 -13.02 -7.85
N PRO A 71 8.02 -12.20 -7.81
CA PRO A 71 8.47 -11.62 -6.55
C PRO A 71 7.53 -10.51 -6.07
N SER A 72 7.40 -10.40 -4.76
CA SER A 72 6.78 -9.22 -4.14
C SER A 72 7.71 -8.02 -4.33
N ILE A 73 7.11 -6.84 -4.46
CA ILE A 73 7.84 -5.59 -4.65
C ILE A 73 7.37 -4.53 -3.66
N VAL A 74 8.28 -3.63 -3.31
CA VAL A 74 8.01 -2.52 -2.40
C VAL A 74 8.46 -1.22 -3.05
N THR A 75 7.71 -0.14 -2.79
CA THR A 75 8.03 1.19 -3.33
C THR A 75 9.43 1.66 -2.93
N CYS A 76 10.02 2.46 -3.79
CA CYS A 76 11.37 2.99 -3.61
C CYS A 76 11.36 4.50 -3.87
N ASN A 77 12.03 5.25 -3.00
CA ASN A 77 12.29 6.66 -3.20
C ASN A 77 13.74 6.82 -3.68
N ALA A 78 13.90 7.00 -4.99
CA ALA A 78 15.23 7.07 -5.62
C ALA A 78 16.06 8.27 -5.16
N THR A 79 15.45 9.27 -4.51
CA THR A 79 16.16 10.44 -3.99
C THR A 79 16.83 10.20 -2.65
N ILE A 80 16.55 9.07 -1.99
CA ILE A 80 17.10 8.73 -0.69
C ILE A 80 18.10 7.58 -0.86
N ASP A 81 19.33 7.78 -0.43
CA ASP A 81 20.35 6.73 -0.41
C ASP A 81 19.91 5.63 0.55
N ARG A 82 19.74 4.43 0.03
CA ARG A 82 19.31 3.26 0.80
C ARG A 82 20.23 2.97 1.98
N ALA A 83 21.54 3.20 1.84
CA ALA A 83 22.51 2.97 2.89
C ALA A 83 22.39 3.97 4.04
N LYS A 84 21.72 5.10 3.84
CA LYS A 84 21.57 6.19 4.80
C LYS A 84 20.13 6.36 5.28
N SER A 85 19.22 5.46 4.85
CA SER A 85 17.81 5.57 5.20
C SER A 85 17.55 5.12 6.65
N ASP A 86 16.57 5.77 7.28
CA ASP A 86 16.13 5.43 8.63
C ASP A 86 15.17 4.24 8.60
N GLU A 87 15.22 3.43 9.64
CA GLU A 87 14.28 2.34 9.83
C GLU A 87 12.91 2.88 10.24
N ILE A 88 11.85 2.30 9.65
CA ILE A 88 10.47 2.61 9.97
C ILE A 88 9.77 1.29 10.30
N LYS A 89 9.09 1.24 11.46
CA LYS A 89 8.29 0.09 11.85
C LYS A 89 6.83 0.36 11.52
N ILE A 90 6.20 -0.60 10.83
CA ILE A 90 4.81 -0.51 10.43
C ILE A 90 4.09 -1.78 10.88
N LYS A 91 2.98 -1.63 11.59
CA LYS A 91 2.17 -2.78 12.02
C LYS A 91 1.40 -3.37 10.83
N ASP A 92 1.48 -4.68 10.67
CA ASP A 92 0.66 -5.38 9.69
C ASP A 92 -0.71 -5.76 10.28
N LEU A 93 -1.55 -6.46 9.52
CA LEU A 93 -2.88 -6.86 9.99
C LEU A 93 -2.85 -7.82 11.17
N SER A 94 -1.74 -8.52 11.38
CA SER A 94 -1.53 -9.43 12.52
C SER A 94 -0.90 -8.74 13.72
N GLU A 95 -0.76 -7.43 13.68
CA GLU A 95 -0.11 -6.60 14.71
C GLU A 95 1.38 -6.90 14.90
N GLU A 96 2.01 -7.50 13.89
CA GLU A 96 3.45 -7.72 13.85
C GLU A 96 4.14 -6.54 13.20
N ASP A 97 5.38 -6.28 13.61
CA ASP A 97 6.19 -5.20 13.06
C ASP A 97 6.77 -5.60 11.70
N TYR A 98 6.45 -4.82 10.68
CA TYR A 98 7.12 -4.87 9.39
C TYR A 98 8.23 -3.82 9.39
N GLN A 99 9.44 -4.23 9.06
CA GLN A 99 10.57 -3.33 8.97
C GLN A 99 10.65 -2.72 7.57
N ALA A 100 10.47 -1.40 7.49
CA ALA A 100 10.64 -0.63 6.28
C ALA A 100 11.73 0.43 6.50
N PHE A 101 11.97 1.24 5.49
CA PHE A 101 12.99 2.28 5.53
C PHE A 101 12.47 3.56 4.89
N SER A 102 13.03 4.70 5.28
CA SER A 102 12.67 5.98 4.69
C SER A 102 12.87 5.97 3.16
N SER A 103 13.81 5.17 2.65
CA SER A 103 14.01 4.98 1.22
C SER A 103 12.89 4.22 0.51
N ASN A 104 11.91 3.71 1.25
CA ASN A 104 10.70 3.09 0.67
C ASN A 104 9.53 4.06 0.53
N THR A 105 9.62 5.26 1.13
CA THR A 105 8.50 6.18 1.18
C THR A 105 8.25 6.88 -0.16
N ILE A 106 6.97 7.05 -0.51
CA ILE A 106 6.54 7.86 -1.63
C ILE A 106 5.44 8.81 -1.15
N PRO A 107 5.17 9.92 -1.87
CA PRO A 107 4.05 10.78 -1.52
C PRO A 107 2.73 10.00 -1.50
N MET A 108 1.87 10.28 -0.53
CA MET A 108 0.55 9.61 -0.42
C MET A 108 -0.27 9.79 -1.69
N GLU A 109 -0.22 10.96 -2.31
CA GLU A 109 -0.93 11.21 -3.57
C GLU A 109 -0.50 10.23 -4.66
N GLN A 110 0.80 9.97 -4.76
CA GLN A 110 1.33 9.00 -5.72
C GLN A 110 0.91 7.58 -5.35
N ALA A 111 0.92 7.25 -4.05
CA ALA A 111 0.46 5.94 -3.58
C ALA A 111 -0.99 5.68 -3.97
N LEU A 112 -1.86 6.67 -3.84
CA LEU A 112 -3.28 6.55 -4.25
C LEU A 112 -3.43 6.33 -5.75
N GLN A 113 -2.57 6.93 -6.58
CA GLN A 113 -2.55 6.68 -8.02
C GLN A 113 -2.13 5.24 -8.33
N VAL A 114 -1.14 4.72 -7.62
CA VAL A 114 -0.68 3.33 -7.75
C VAL A 114 -1.84 2.37 -7.43
N VAL A 115 -2.52 2.60 -6.32
CA VAL A 115 -3.67 1.77 -5.92
C VAL A 115 -4.77 1.81 -6.97
N ARG A 116 -5.10 2.99 -7.49
CA ARG A 116 -6.13 3.12 -8.53
C ARG A 116 -5.80 2.32 -9.77
N ARG A 117 -4.59 2.44 -10.29
CA ARG A 117 -4.18 1.69 -11.48
C ARG A 117 -4.21 0.18 -11.25
N TYR A 118 -3.74 -0.25 -10.09
CA TYR A 118 -3.84 -1.65 -9.71
C TYR A 118 -5.29 -2.16 -9.77
N LEU A 119 -6.21 -1.42 -9.17
CA LEU A 119 -7.63 -1.80 -9.17
C LEU A 119 -8.24 -1.79 -10.58
N GLU A 120 -7.82 -0.87 -11.44
CA GLU A 120 -8.28 -0.77 -12.82
C GLU A 120 -7.68 -1.84 -13.74
N GLY A 121 -6.74 -2.64 -13.23
CA GLY A 121 -6.04 -3.65 -14.04
C GLY A 121 -5.01 -3.05 -14.98
N GLU A 122 -4.58 -1.81 -14.75
CA GLU A 122 -3.58 -1.13 -15.55
C GLU A 122 -2.19 -1.27 -14.94
N SER A 123 -1.15 -1.03 -15.74
CA SER A 123 0.22 -1.00 -15.24
C SER A 123 0.39 0.13 -14.23
N PHE A 124 1.01 -0.16 -13.09
CA PHE A 124 1.28 0.81 -12.05
C PHE A 124 2.78 0.94 -11.72
N THR A 125 3.61 0.06 -12.25
CA THR A 125 5.04 0.02 -11.92
C THR A 125 5.84 1.17 -12.51
N ASP A 126 5.27 1.90 -13.45
CA ASP A 126 5.89 3.09 -14.06
C ASP A 126 5.67 4.37 -13.24
N LEU A 127 4.82 4.33 -12.23
CA LEU A 127 4.49 5.52 -11.41
C LEU A 127 5.56 5.85 -10.37
N CYS A 128 6.37 4.89 -9.97
CA CYS A 128 7.47 5.09 -9.03
C CYS A 128 8.47 3.96 -9.20
N ASP A 129 9.59 4.05 -8.50
CA ASP A 129 10.58 2.97 -8.49
C ASP A 129 10.19 1.91 -7.47
N TRP A 130 10.72 0.69 -7.66
CA TRP A 130 10.40 -0.46 -6.82
C TRP A 130 11.65 -1.26 -6.50
N TYR A 131 11.67 -1.83 -5.29
CA TYR A 131 12.64 -2.85 -4.91
C TYR A 131 11.95 -4.21 -4.86
N MET A 132 12.71 -5.26 -5.04
CA MET A 132 12.23 -6.60 -4.70
C MET A 132 12.17 -6.70 -3.17
N ALA A 133 11.03 -7.14 -2.70
CA ALA A 133 10.79 -7.28 -1.26
C ALA A 133 11.38 -8.58 -0.72
#